data_ddec20f494371763be8d213db4ba4eaa
#
_entry.id   ddec20f494371763be8d213db4ba4eaa
#
_cell.length_a   1.000
_cell.length_b   1.000
_cell.length_c   1.000
_cell.angle_alpha   90.00
_cell.angle_beta   90.00
_cell.angle_gamma   90.00
#
_symmetry.space_group_name_H-M   'P 1'
#
loop_
_entity.id
_entity.type
_entity.pdbx_description
1 polymer ?
#
loop_
_entity_poly.entity_id
_entity_poly.type
_entity_poly.pdbx_seq_one_letter_code
_entity_poly.pdbx_strand_id
1 'polypeptide(L)'
;MQNLSKTLTLAIITAVTITACNTTPKEKPMEDNVLLQEWTGSYGGVPAFDKMKLEDVKPAMLRGMELHLAEIDKIATNEDAPTFENTIEELERAGQELNRAFTYYGILSGNMSSPEFREVQAELSPLLSEYQTKITRNSTLFSRIKTVYDAAKAKPLESEQQRVIELIYKEFEMNGAQLNAAQKAEYAGISTQLSTLYNTFSSNVLHDEENYVTYLTAEQLGGLPEGFIKSAASIAADKGQEGKYAITNSRSSMDPFLTYATDRELRKQVWTNYYSRGDNGDEYDNNTLIAEVLQLRRKKVEILGYKNFAEWRLQDRMAKNPENALALMEAVWTASIARVDEEVVDMQAVATKEGAKLTIEPWDYRFYAEKVRKEKYDLNSEEVKQYLQLDKLTEAMHYVAGRLFDYEFTPLAEGTIPVYHPDVRVWEVTHKTTGENVGLWYLDPYAREGKRSGAWANTFRSHATLHSLPAEWRVLATNNSNFVKPAEGEALLVSW
;
A
#
# COMPACT_ATOMS: atom_id res chain seq x y z
N MET A 1 26.01 -83.87 16.06
CA MET A 1 25.60 -84.99 15.23
C MET A 1 24.44 -84.58 14.38
N GLN A 2 24.60 -84.72 13.10
CA GLN A 2 23.62 -84.88 12.01
C GLN A 2 22.69 -83.73 11.77
N ASN A 3 22.85 -83.01 10.71
CA ASN A 3 22.68 -83.25 9.26
C ASN A 3 21.31 -82.84 8.74
N LEU A 4 21.41 -81.84 7.90
CA LEU A 4 20.86 -81.71 6.52
C LEU A 4 19.33 -81.75 6.32
N SER A 5 18.78 -80.75 5.75
CA SER A 5 18.41 -80.84 4.33
C SER A 5 17.98 -79.44 3.78
N LYS A 6 18.57 -79.09 2.65
CA LYS A 6 18.24 -77.89 1.84
C LYS A 6 16.97 -78.15 1.07
N THR A 7 16.06 -77.21 1.03
CA THR A 7 15.12 -77.11 -0.10
C THR A 7 15.07 -75.59 -0.55
N LEU A 8 15.55 -75.37 -1.76
CA LEU A 8 15.60 -74.12 -2.49
C LEU A 8 14.23 -73.90 -3.11
N THR A 9 13.51 -72.86 -2.66
CA THR A 9 12.29 -72.42 -3.35
C THR A 9 12.61 -71.14 -4.05
N LEU A 10 12.66 -71.16 -5.36
CA LEU A 10 12.91 -70.05 -6.27
C LEU A 10 11.62 -69.17 -6.35
N ALA A 11 11.59 -68.05 -5.71
CA ALA A 11 10.52 -67.06 -5.87
C ALA A 11 10.91 -66.10 -6.97
N ILE A 12 10.23 -66.20 -8.09
CA ILE A 12 10.32 -65.17 -9.18
C ILE A 12 9.64 -63.94 -8.72
N ILE A 13 10.43 -62.89 -8.40
CA ILE A 13 9.93 -61.53 -8.15
C ILE A 13 9.86 -60.84 -9.50
N THR A 14 8.63 -60.70 -10.02
CA THR A 14 8.35 -59.85 -11.18
C THR A 14 8.44 -58.38 -10.73
N ALA A 15 9.52 -57.72 -11.04
CA ALA A 15 9.68 -56.28 -10.82
C ALA A 15 8.80 -55.51 -11.81
N VAL A 16 7.66 -54.99 -11.34
CA VAL A 16 6.88 -53.99 -12.06
C VAL A 16 7.60 -52.68 -11.88
N THR A 17 8.34 -52.28 -12.89
CA THR A 17 8.88 -50.90 -12.98
C THR A 17 7.74 -49.95 -13.25
N ILE A 18 7.24 -49.29 -12.19
CA ILE A 18 6.38 -48.11 -12.33
C ILE A 18 7.30 -46.95 -12.71
N THR A 19 7.33 -46.64 -14.00
CA THR A 19 7.94 -45.42 -14.50
C THR A 19 7.00 -44.25 -14.11
N ALA A 20 7.22 -43.68 -12.94
CA ALA A 20 6.62 -42.42 -12.59
C ALA A 20 7.24 -41.35 -13.50
N CYS A 21 6.50 -40.91 -14.49
CA CYS A 21 6.81 -39.67 -15.20
C CYS A 21 6.72 -38.51 -14.20
N ASN A 22 7.81 -38.23 -13.49
CA ASN A 22 8.01 -36.92 -12.84
C ASN A 22 8.24 -35.90 -13.95
N THR A 23 7.17 -35.38 -14.51
CA THR A 23 7.23 -34.10 -15.24
C THR A 23 7.33 -32.99 -14.22
N THR A 24 8.53 -32.75 -13.69
CA THR A 24 8.87 -31.45 -13.15
C THR A 24 8.57 -30.44 -14.25
N PRO A 25 7.77 -29.36 -13.99
CA PRO A 25 7.60 -28.33 -14.97
C PRO A 25 9.00 -27.83 -15.34
N LYS A 26 9.36 -27.85 -16.62
CA LYS A 26 10.56 -27.19 -17.08
C LYS A 26 10.42 -25.73 -16.69
N GLU A 27 11.24 -25.25 -15.75
CA GLU A 27 11.39 -23.84 -15.49
C GLU A 27 11.66 -23.17 -16.85
N LYS A 28 10.79 -22.21 -17.20
CA LYS A 28 11.04 -21.36 -18.37
C LYS A 28 12.42 -20.73 -18.20
N PRO A 29 13.21 -20.58 -19.29
CA PRO A 29 14.45 -19.79 -19.19
C PRO A 29 14.12 -18.44 -18.59
N MET A 30 14.83 -18.03 -17.54
CA MET A 30 14.55 -16.77 -16.80
C MET A 30 14.66 -15.51 -17.69
N GLU A 31 15.36 -15.62 -18.83
CA GLU A 31 15.47 -14.55 -19.83
C GLU A 31 14.16 -14.27 -20.60
N ASP A 32 13.21 -15.22 -20.61
CA ASP A 32 11.92 -15.09 -21.30
C ASP A 32 10.77 -14.63 -20.40
N ASN A 33 11.04 -14.23 -19.14
CA ASN A 33 9.99 -13.80 -18.25
C ASN A 33 9.43 -12.44 -18.69
N VAL A 34 8.15 -12.42 -19.08
CA VAL A 34 7.47 -11.22 -19.61
C VAL A 34 7.47 -10.03 -18.66
N LEU A 35 7.55 -10.27 -17.35
CA LEU A 35 7.54 -9.21 -16.33
C LEU A 35 8.86 -8.43 -16.26
N LEU A 36 9.94 -8.97 -16.85
CA LEU A 36 11.25 -8.31 -16.95
C LEU A 36 11.45 -7.61 -18.30
N GLN A 37 10.68 -8.00 -19.32
CA GLN A 37 10.85 -7.49 -20.67
C GLN A 37 10.54 -6.00 -20.77
N GLU A 38 11.24 -5.32 -21.67
CA GLU A 38 10.95 -3.92 -22.00
C GLU A 38 9.52 -3.78 -22.53
N TRP A 39 8.85 -2.73 -22.09
CA TRP A 39 7.52 -2.42 -22.57
C TRP A 39 7.62 -1.80 -23.95
N THR A 40 6.94 -2.38 -24.90
CA THR A 40 6.98 -1.97 -26.33
C THR A 40 5.60 -1.57 -26.84
N GLY A 41 5.56 -0.87 -27.94
CA GLY A 41 4.32 -0.44 -28.59
C GLY A 41 4.03 1.04 -28.42
N SER A 42 2.75 1.43 -28.55
CA SER A 42 2.30 2.81 -28.42
C SER A 42 2.62 3.41 -27.06
N TYR A 43 2.70 4.73 -26.97
CA TYR A 43 2.97 5.49 -25.75
C TYR A 43 4.35 5.20 -25.10
N GLY A 44 5.34 4.80 -25.91
CA GLY A 44 6.66 4.35 -25.44
C GLY A 44 6.59 3.03 -24.68
N GLY A 45 5.61 2.18 -25.01
CA GLY A 45 5.31 0.91 -24.36
C GLY A 45 4.48 1.02 -23.10
N VAL A 46 3.69 -0.02 -22.82
CA VAL A 46 2.85 -0.15 -21.62
C VAL A 46 3.04 -1.53 -20.98
N PRO A 47 2.77 -1.69 -19.68
CA PRO A 47 2.85 -2.99 -19.02
C PRO A 47 1.95 -4.03 -19.70
N ALA A 48 2.48 -5.23 -19.95
CA ALA A 48 1.75 -6.34 -20.55
C ALA A 48 0.86 -7.05 -19.50
N PHE A 49 -0.12 -6.33 -18.96
CA PHE A 49 -0.99 -6.84 -17.89
C PHE A 49 -1.81 -8.07 -18.32
N ASP A 50 -2.13 -8.19 -19.59
CA ASP A 50 -2.81 -9.34 -20.21
C ASP A 50 -1.98 -10.63 -20.20
N LYS A 51 -0.67 -10.51 -20.02
CA LYS A 51 0.28 -11.64 -19.97
C LYS A 51 0.81 -11.92 -18.57
N MET A 52 0.41 -11.11 -17.58
CA MET A 52 0.85 -11.27 -16.20
C MET A 52 0.29 -12.56 -15.59
N LYS A 53 1.21 -13.41 -15.06
CA LYS A 53 0.86 -14.63 -14.33
C LYS A 53 1.54 -14.65 -12.97
N LEU A 54 0.86 -15.19 -11.98
CA LEU A 54 1.37 -15.29 -10.61
C LEU A 54 2.68 -16.10 -10.55
N GLU A 55 2.75 -17.20 -11.29
CA GLU A 55 3.91 -18.07 -11.37
C GLU A 55 5.20 -17.39 -11.86
N ASP A 56 5.07 -16.33 -12.66
CA ASP A 56 6.19 -15.56 -13.21
C ASP A 56 6.74 -14.50 -12.22
N VAL A 57 5.99 -14.16 -11.15
CA VAL A 57 6.32 -13.04 -10.24
C VAL A 57 7.59 -13.30 -9.43
N LYS A 58 7.62 -14.38 -8.68
CA LYS A 58 8.79 -14.70 -7.83
C LYS A 58 10.07 -14.85 -8.66
N PRO A 59 10.10 -15.60 -9.78
CA PRO A 59 11.27 -15.69 -10.65
C PRO A 59 11.69 -14.31 -11.19
N ALA A 60 10.75 -13.46 -11.62
CA ALA A 60 11.05 -12.11 -12.10
C ALA A 60 11.68 -11.24 -11.02
N MET A 61 11.11 -11.23 -9.81
CA MET A 61 11.64 -10.46 -8.69
C MET A 61 13.05 -10.91 -8.31
N LEU A 62 13.32 -12.22 -8.23
CA LEU A 62 14.64 -12.75 -7.91
C LEU A 62 15.66 -12.36 -8.99
N ARG A 63 15.32 -12.55 -10.26
CA ARG A 63 16.20 -12.20 -11.37
C ARG A 63 16.44 -10.71 -11.48
N GLY A 64 15.39 -9.89 -11.31
CA GLY A 64 15.50 -8.44 -11.31
C GLY A 64 16.41 -7.92 -10.20
N MET A 65 16.32 -8.49 -8.98
CA MET A 65 17.25 -8.16 -7.88
C MET A 65 18.69 -8.54 -8.21
N GLU A 66 18.92 -9.70 -8.82
CA GLU A 66 20.26 -10.15 -9.24
C GLU A 66 20.84 -9.20 -10.29
N LEU A 67 20.09 -8.85 -11.32
CA LEU A 67 20.53 -7.92 -12.37
C LEU A 67 20.87 -6.55 -11.79
N HIS A 68 19.99 -5.99 -10.97
CA HIS A 68 20.25 -4.70 -10.34
C HIS A 68 21.49 -4.73 -9.41
N LEU A 69 21.69 -5.79 -8.64
CA LEU A 69 22.92 -5.91 -7.81
C LEU A 69 24.19 -5.96 -8.68
N ALA A 70 24.13 -6.59 -9.86
CA ALA A 70 25.26 -6.59 -10.79
C ALA A 70 25.54 -5.19 -11.36
N GLU A 71 24.51 -4.39 -11.65
CA GLU A 71 24.67 -2.99 -12.07
C GLU A 71 25.25 -2.15 -10.93
N ILE A 72 24.76 -2.30 -9.70
CA ILE A 72 25.29 -1.66 -8.50
C ILE A 72 26.78 -1.99 -8.30
N ASP A 73 27.16 -3.26 -8.47
CA ASP A 73 28.55 -3.69 -8.35
C ASP A 73 29.44 -3.06 -9.45
N LYS A 74 28.93 -2.96 -10.67
CA LYS A 74 29.62 -2.30 -11.78
C LYS A 74 29.86 -0.82 -11.47
N ILE A 75 28.88 -0.11 -10.92
CA ILE A 75 29.02 1.29 -10.49
C ILE A 75 30.04 1.38 -9.35
N ALA A 76 29.90 0.53 -8.33
CA ALA A 76 30.75 0.54 -7.14
C ALA A 76 32.24 0.28 -7.46
N THR A 77 32.51 -0.61 -8.41
CA THR A 77 33.86 -1.04 -8.81
C THR A 77 34.46 -0.29 -10.00
N ASN A 78 33.76 0.73 -10.50
CA ASN A 78 34.27 1.55 -11.58
C ASN A 78 35.61 2.21 -11.16
N GLU A 79 36.67 2.01 -11.95
CA GLU A 79 38.02 2.49 -11.66
C GLU A 79 38.20 4.00 -11.93
N ASP A 80 37.33 4.60 -12.74
CA ASP A 80 37.36 6.03 -13.02
C ASP A 80 37.00 6.85 -11.78
N ALA A 81 37.55 8.03 -11.69
CA ALA A 81 37.21 8.98 -10.61
C ALA A 81 35.69 9.22 -10.55
N PRO A 82 35.07 9.19 -9.35
CA PRO A 82 33.65 9.38 -9.22
C PRO A 82 33.18 10.76 -9.72
N THR A 83 32.21 10.75 -10.62
CA THR A 83 31.51 11.95 -11.12
C THR A 83 30.02 11.79 -10.94
N PHE A 84 29.24 12.86 -11.16
CA PHE A 84 27.78 12.78 -11.15
C PHE A 84 27.29 11.77 -12.19
N GLU A 85 27.82 11.83 -13.40
CA GLU A 85 27.42 10.99 -14.54
C GLU A 85 27.74 9.50 -14.29
N ASN A 86 28.99 9.17 -13.91
CA ASN A 86 29.40 7.76 -13.77
C ASN A 86 29.04 7.11 -12.41
N THR A 87 28.35 7.84 -11.53
CA THR A 87 27.96 7.34 -10.21
C THR A 87 26.48 7.60 -9.94
N ILE A 88 26.02 8.84 -9.96
CA ILE A 88 24.64 9.20 -9.57
C ILE A 88 23.68 8.94 -10.71
N GLU A 89 23.99 9.37 -11.92
CA GLU A 89 23.16 9.15 -13.10
C GLU A 89 23.05 7.65 -13.45
N GLU A 90 24.16 6.89 -13.28
CA GLU A 90 24.11 5.43 -13.44
C GLU A 90 23.26 4.74 -12.37
N LEU A 91 23.23 5.25 -11.12
CA LEU A 91 22.33 4.75 -10.08
C LEU A 91 20.86 5.01 -10.44
N GLU A 92 20.53 6.18 -10.98
CA GLU A 92 19.18 6.52 -11.42
C GLU A 92 18.73 5.65 -12.62
N ARG A 93 19.66 5.16 -13.43
CA ARG A 93 19.38 4.26 -14.57
C ARG A 93 19.27 2.80 -14.18
N ALA A 94 19.89 2.41 -13.06
CA ALA A 94 19.98 1.00 -12.65
C ALA A 94 18.60 0.44 -12.23
N GLY A 95 18.45 -0.88 -12.36
CA GLY A 95 17.30 -1.62 -11.84
C GLY A 95 16.02 -1.53 -12.68
N GLN A 96 16.10 -1.17 -13.96
CA GLN A 96 14.91 -1.04 -14.81
C GLN A 96 14.10 -2.34 -14.93
N GLU A 97 14.77 -3.50 -15.04
CA GLU A 97 14.13 -4.82 -15.06
C GLU A 97 13.36 -5.08 -13.76
N LEU A 98 13.99 -4.80 -12.64
CA LEU A 98 13.35 -4.96 -11.33
C LEU A 98 12.17 -3.99 -11.16
N ASN A 99 12.28 -2.75 -11.62
CA ASN A 99 11.20 -1.77 -11.58
C ASN A 99 9.98 -2.23 -12.40
N ARG A 100 10.22 -2.85 -13.57
CA ARG A 100 9.14 -3.46 -14.35
C ARG A 100 8.47 -4.60 -13.59
N ALA A 101 9.24 -5.52 -12.99
CA ALA A 101 8.71 -6.59 -12.15
C ALA A 101 7.92 -6.05 -10.94
N PHE A 102 8.41 -4.98 -10.29
CA PHE A 102 7.71 -4.32 -9.18
C PHE A 102 6.36 -3.72 -9.59
N THR A 103 6.21 -3.26 -10.83
CA THR A 103 4.91 -2.77 -11.32
C THR A 103 3.86 -3.87 -11.25
N TYR A 104 4.16 -5.07 -11.74
CA TYR A 104 3.24 -6.21 -11.69
C TYR A 104 3.03 -6.73 -10.27
N TYR A 105 4.11 -6.84 -9.48
CA TYR A 105 4.03 -7.16 -8.06
C TYR A 105 3.13 -6.17 -7.30
N GLY A 106 3.24 -4.87 -7.60
CA GLY A 106 2.41 -3.81 -7.01
C GLY A 106 0.92 -3.96 -7.33
N ILE A 107 0.58 -4.35 -8.56
CA ILE A 107 -0.80 -4.65 -8.95
C ILE A 107 -1.35 -5.85 -8.18
N LEU A 108 -0.59 -6.93 -8.09
CA LEU A 108 -1.01 -8.11 -7.31
C LEU A 108 -1.10 -7.81 -5.81
N SER A 109 -0.24 -6.94 -5.28
CA SER A 109 -0.28 -6.54 -3.87
C SER A 109 -1.42 -5.58 -3.53
N GLY A 110 -1.75 -4.65 -4.43
CA GLY A 110 -2.68 -3.57 -4.16
C GLY A 110 -4.08 -3.76 -4.74
N ASN A 111 -4.17 -4.39 -5.91
CA ASN A 111 -5.38 -4.41 -6.71
C ASN A 111 -5.98 -5.80 -6.90
N MET A 112 -5.17 -6.87 -6.85
CA MET A 112 -5.57 -8.23 -7.20
C MET A 112 -4.90 -9.27 -6.29
N SER A 113 -4.86 -9.04 -4.97
CA SER A 113 -4.26 -9.96 -4.02
C SER A 113 -5.08 -11.27 -3.93
N SER A 114 -4.37 -12.40 -3.89
CA SER A 114 -4.95 -13.71 -3.63
C SER A 114 -4.21 -14.40 -2.48
N PRO A 115 -4.77 -15.47 -1.89
CA PRO A 115 -4.05 -16.28 -0.91
C PRO A 115 -2.69 -16.74 -1.42
N GLU A 116 -2.61 -17.24 -2.65
CA GLU A 116 -1.39 -17.75 -3.29
C GLU A 116 -0.37 -16.62 -3.50
N PHE A 117 -0.83 -15.41 -3.88
CA PHE A 117 0.08 -14.26 -3.98
C PHE A 117 0.63 -13.86 -2.61
N ARG A 118 -0.18 -13.91 -1.55
CA ARG A 118 0.30 -13.61 -0.19
C ARG A 118 1.40 -14.57 0.29
N GLU A 119 1.36 -15.84 -0.13
CA GLU A 119 2.45 -16.78 0.12
C GLU A 119 3.73 -16.34 -0.61
N VAL A 120 3.64 -16.00 -1.90
CA VAL A 120 4.77 -15.46 -2.67
C VAL A 120 5.31 -14.17 -2.04
N GLN A 121 4.43 -13.30 -1.57
CA GLN A 121 4.80 -12.05 -0.89
C GLN A 121 5.56 -12.32 0.42
N ALA A 122 5.10 -13.28 1.22
CA ALA A 122 5.76 -13.66 2.46
C ALA A 122 7.18 -14.22 2.22
N GLU A 123 7.37 -15.02 1.17
CA GLU A 123 8.68 -15.54 0.77
C GLU A 123 9.63 -14.46 0.24
N LEU A 124 9.11 -13.50 -0.54
CA LEU A 124 9.91 -12.41 -1.11
C LEU A 124 10.31 -11.34 -0.09
N SER A 125 9.49 -11.09 0.94
CA SER A 125 9.71 -10.01 1.90
C SER A 125 11.10 -10.03 2.57
N PRO A 126 11.60 -11.15 3.12
CA PRO A 126 12.95 -11.20 3.68
C PRO A 126 14.04 -11.02 2.61
N LEU A 127 13.84 -11.54 1.40
CA LEU A 127 14.80 -11.44 0.30
C LEU A 127 14.93 -10.00 -0.21
N LEU A 128 13.83 -9.27 -0.29
CA LEU A 128 13.81 -7.84 -0.61
C LEU A 128 14.52 -7.00 0.46
N SER A 129 14.32 -7.34 1.73
CA SER A 129 15.02 -6.67 2.85
C SER A 129 16.54 -6.93 2.80
N GLU A 130 16.97 -8.16 2.50
CA GLU A 130 18.36 -8.50 2.32
C GLU A 130 18.96 -7.77 1.12
N TYR A 131 18.28 -7.78 -0.01
CA TYR A 131 18.68 -7.09 -1.23
C TYR A 131 18.90 -5.59 -0.97
N GLN A 132 17.95 -4.90 -0.36
CA GLN A 132 18.07 -3.48 -0.02
C GLN A 132 19.24 -3.22 0.93
N THR A 133 19.45 -4.14 1.85
CA THR A 133 20.59 -4.08 2.79
C THR A 133 21.95 -4.20 2.07
N LYS A 134 22.07 -5.06 1.04
CA LYS A 134 23.28 -5.20 0.24
C LYS A 134 23.66 -3.89 -0.45
N ILE A 135 22.68 -3.17 -0.98
CA ILE A 135 22.90 -1.88 -1.64
C ILE A 135 23.32 -0.81 -0.61
N THR A 136 22.49 -0.57 0.39
CA THR A 136 22.70 0.54 1.35
C THR A 136 23.94 0.37 2.23
N ARG A 137 24.48 -0.84 2.33
CA ARG A 137 25.72 -1.14 3.08
C ARG A 137 26.94 -1.33 2.21
N ASN A 138 26.81 -1.22 0.90
CA ASN A 138 27.96 -1.29 0.01
C ASN A 138 28.88 -0.09 0.28
N SER A 139 29.99 -0.32 0.99
CA SER A 139 30.91 0.74 1.39
C SER A 139 31.67 1.36 0.22
N THR A 140 31.91 0.59 -0.84
CA THR A 140 32.59 1.05 -2.05
C THR A 140 31.68 2.00 -2.81
N LEU A 141 30.40 1.61 -3.01
CA LEU A 141 29.39 2.47 -3.60
C LEU A 141 29.21 3.76 -2.80
N PHE A 142 29.07 3.65 -1.48
CA PHE A 142 28.90 4.82 -0.61
C PHE A 142 30.11 5.77 -0.68
N SER A 143 31.34 5.23 -0.79
CA SER A 143 32.54 6.06 -0.97
C SER A 143 32.48 6.89 -2.25
N ARG A 144 32.00 6.31 -3.36
CA ARG A 144 31.81 7.03 -4.63
C ARG A 144 30.72 8.12 -4.49
N ILE A 145 29.55 7.77 -3.94
CA ILE A 145 28.46 8.73 -3.67
C ILE A 145 28.97 9.90 -2.80
N LYS A 146 29.69 9.59 -1.73
CA LYS A 146 30.26 10.61 -0.83
C LYS A 146 31.25 11.54 -1.56
N THR A 147 32.10 11.00 -2.42
CA THR A 147 33.08 11.78 -3.19
C THR A 147 32.32 12.78 -4.11
N VAL A 148 31.26 12.34 -4.82
CA VAL A 148 30.46 13.23 -5.67
C VAL A 148 29.73 14.29 -4.83
N TYR A 149 29.15 13.89 -3.69
CA TYR A 149 28.46 14.79 -2.78
C TYR A 149 29.37 15.89 -2.20
N ASP A 150 30.58 15.50 -1.77
CA ASP A 150 31.56 16.47 -1.22
C ASP A 150 32.08 17.40 -2.34
N ALA A 151 32.27 16.91 -3.56
CA ALA A 151 32.65 17.73 -4.71
C ALA A 151 31.53 18.73 -5.08
N ALA A 152 30.26 18.31 -5.04
CA ALA A 152 29.10 19.16 -5.30
C ALA A 152 28.92 20.28 -4.27
N LYS A 153 29.35 20.08 -3.01
CA LYS A 153 29.40 21.16 -2.01
C LYS A 153 30.43 22.23 -2.34
N ALA A 154 31.58 21.83 -2.89
CA ALA A 154 32.65 22.75 -3.25
C ALA A 154 32.37 23.49 -4.58
N LYS A 155 31.74 22.78 -5.54
CA LYS A 155 31.32 23.30 -6.85
C LYS A 155 29.89 22.83 -7.12
N PRO A 156 28.86 23.67 -6.85
CA PRO A 156 27.48 23.30 -7.03
C PRO A 156 27.18 22.84 -8.46
N LEU A 157 26.37 21.79 -8.56
CA LEU A 157 25.77 21.28 -9.78
C LEU A 157 24.51 22.10 -10.14
N GLU A 158 23.83 21.74 -11.21
CA GLU A 158 22.48 22.27 -11.46
C GLU A 158 21.54 21.91 -10.33
N SER A 159 20.50 22.73 -10.11
CA SER A 159 19.66 22.62 -8.89
C SER A 159 19.02 21.24 -8.71
N GLU A 160 18.60 20.61 -9.78
CA GLU A 160 18.00 19.27 -9.76
C GLU A 160 19.07 18.20 -9.44
N GLN A 161 20.20 18.23 -10.11
CA GLN A 161 21.33 17.33 -9.85
C GLN A 161 21.84 17.47 -8.41
N GLN A 162 21.95 18.71 -7.92
CA GLN A 162 22.33 19.01 -6.54
C GLN A 162 21.36 18.34 -5.58
N ARG A 163 20.04 18.44 -5.86
CA ARG A 163 19.01 17.84 -5.01
C ARG A 163 19.04 16.33 -5.04
N VAL A 164 19.23 15.71 -6.21
CA VAL A 164 19.32 14.25 -6.35
C VAL A 164 20.48 13.69 -5.52
N ILE A 165 21.69 14.25 -5.66
CA ILE A 165 22.85 13.76 -4.88
C ILE A 165 22.66 13.95 -3.37
N GLU A 166 22.03 15.05 -2.93
CA GLU A 166 21.71 15.27 -1.53
C GLU A 166 20.75 14.20 -0.99
N LEU A 167 19.71 13.85 -1.75
CA LEU A 167 18.74 12.83 -1.36
C LEU A 167 19.38 11.43 -1.30
N ILE A 168 20.14 11.05 -2.33
CA ILE A 168 20.84 9.76 -2.36
C ILE A 168 21.84 9.65 -1.21
N TYR A 169 22.70 10.65 -1.02
CA TYR A 169 23.65 10.65 0.09
C TYR A 169 22.95 10.51 1.44
N LYS A 170 21.85 11.27 1.64
CA LYS A 170 21.06 11.25 2.86
C LYS A 170 20.40 9.89 3.11
N GLU A 171 19.89 9.25 2.07
CA GLU A 171 19.34 7.91 2.18
C GLU A 171 20.37 6.90 2.69
N PHE A 172 21.56 6.89 2.11
CA PHE A 172 22.64 6.02 2.56
C PHE A 172 23.09 6.34 4.00
N GLU A 173 23.23 7.61 4.35
CA GLU A 173 23.56 8.05 5.71
C GLU A 173 22.52 7.58 6.73
N MET A 174 21.24 7.80 6.45
CA MET A 174 20.13 7.41 7.32
C MET A 174 19.99 5.89 7.48
N ASN A 175 20.48 5.11 6.53
CA ASN A 175 20.50 3.65 6.58
C ASN A 175 21.83 3.06 7.10
N GLY A 176 22.70 3.91 7.66
CA GLY A 176 23.88 3.47 8.38
C GLY A 176 25.10 3.15 7.51
N ALA A 177 25.19 3.73 6.31
CA ALA A 177 26.36 3.54 5.43
C ALA A 177 27.68 3.92 6.10
N GLN A 178 27.69 4.91 7.00
CA GLN A 178 28.85 5.38 7.75
C GLN A 178 29.23 4.53 8.97
N LEU A 179 28.39 3.57 9.37
CA LEU A 179 28.62 2.72 10.53
C LEU A 179 29.83 1.79 10.32
N ASN A 180 30.56 1.49 11.38
CA ASN A 180 31.58 0.46 11.35
C ASN A 180 30.96 -0.96 11.27
N ALA A 181 31.78 -1.99 11.07
CA ALA A 181 31.30 -3.36 10.85
C ALA A 181 30.45 -3.90 12.01
N ALA A 182 30.84 -3.65 13.27
CA ALA A 182 30.11 -4.09 14.45
C ALA A 182 28.73 -3.38 14.55
N GLN A 183 28.73 -2.05 14.38
CA GLN A 183 27.49 -1.26 14.38
C GLN A 183 26.55 -1.67 13.22
N LYS A 184 27.09 -1.97 12.02
CA LYS A 184 26.30 -2.46 10.90
C LYS A 184 25.63 -3.79 11.22
N ALA A 185 26.31 -4.70 11.90
CA ALA A 185 25.73 -5.99 12.31
C ALA A 185 24.61 -5.80 13.34
N GLU A 186 24.81 -4.96 14.34
CA GLU A 186 23.81 -4.63 15.35
C GLU A 186 22.57 -3.96 14.74
N TYR A 187 22.78 -2.94 13.91
CA TYR A 187 21.70 -2.25 13.17
C TYR A 187 20.87 -3.22 12.31
N ALA A 188 21.55 -4.22 11.68
CA ALA A 188 20.86 -5.24 10.92
C ALA A 188 19.96 -6.12 11.77
N GLY A 189 20.48 -6.61 12.89
CA GLY A 189 19.71 -7.42 13.82
C GLY A 189 18.47 -6.70 14.33
N ILE A 190 18.61 -5.44 14.72
CA ILE A 190 17.51 -4.58 15.15
C ILE A 190 16.48 -4.38 14.01
N SER A 191 16.95 -4.11 12.80
CA SER A 191 16.05 -3.90 11.66
C SER A 191 15.23 -5.15 11.31
N THR A 192 15.84 -6.33 11.39
CA THR A 192 15.14 -7.62 11.18
C THR A 192 14.10 -7.86 12.28
N GLN A 193 14.44 -7.64 13.55
CA GLN A 193 13.50 -7.76 14.65
C GLN A 193 12.31 -6.81 14.49
N LEU A 194 12.57 -5.54 14.17
CA LEU A 194 11.51 -4.56 13.91
C LEU A 194 10.58 -4.99 12.77
N SER A 195 11.13 -5.55 11.69
CA SER A 195 10.31 -6.04 10.56
C SER A 195 9.38 -7.17 11.00
N THR A 196 9.88 -8.13 11.78
CA THR A 196 9.07 -9.23 12.33
C THR A 196 7.96 -8.68 13.24
N LEU A 197 8.29 -7.77 14.16
CA LEU A 197 7.33 -7.18 15.08
C LEU A 197 6.24 -6.36 14.36
N TYR A 198 6.59 -5.62 13.30
CA TYR A 198 5.60 -4.89 12.49
C TYR A 198 4.65 -5.83 11.75
N ASN A 199 5.15 -6.95 11.24
CA ASN A 199 4.31 -7.97 10.62
C ASN A 199 3.36 -8.59 11.64
N THR A 200 3.84 -8.96 12.82
CA THR A 200 3.02 -9.49 13.92
C THR A 200 1.97 -8.47 14.33
N PHE A 201 2.35 -7.20 14.53
CA PHE A 201 1.41 -6.12 14.86
C PHE A 201 0.26 -6.03 13.85
N SER A 202 0.60 -6.02 12.57
CA SER A 202 -0.39 -5.91 11.50
C SER A 202 -1.30 -7.14 11.43
N SER A 203 -0.75 -8.32 11.63
CA SER A 203 -1.51 -9.59 11.65
C SER A 203 -2.48 -9.64 12.82
N ASN A 204 -2.08 -9.18 14.00
CA ASN A 204 -2.93 -9.15 15.17
C ASN A 204 -4.12 -8.18 14.98
N VAL A 205 -3.87 -6.98 14.45
CA VAL A 205 -4.94 -6.02 14.14
C VAL A 205 -5.90 -6.59 13.09
N LEU A 206 -5.35 -7.25 12.05
CA LEU A 206 -6.16 -7.87 11.00
C LEU A 206 -7.01 -9.01 11.55
N HIS A 207 -6.46 -9.83 12.46
CA HIS A 207 -7.22 -10.89 13.14
C HIS A 207 -8.47 -10.33 13.81
N ASP A 208 -8.35 -9.23 14.55
CA ASP A 208 -9.48 -8.62 15.23
C ASP A 208 -10.46 -7.96 14.25
N GLU A 209 -9.96 -7.41 13.13
CA GLU A 209 -10.81 -6.87 12.06
C GLU A 209 -11.68 -7.96 11.41
N GLU A 210 -11.15 -9.16 11.23
CA GLU A 210 -11.85 -10.28 10.58
C GLU A 210 -12.77 -11.05 11.54
N ASN A 211 -12.45 -11.13 12.83
CA ASN A 211 -13.11 -12.05 13.76
C ASN A 211 -14.12 -11.39 14.70
N TYR A 212 -14.01 -10.09 14.99
CA TYR A 212 -14.99 -9.38 15.82
C TYR A 212 -16.17 -8.89 14.98
N VAL A 213 -17.16 -9.77 14.75
CA VAL A 213 -18.37 -9.44 14.02
C VAL A 213 -19.57 -9.31 14.97
N THR A 214 -20.29 -8.19 14.91
CA THR A 214 -21.52 -8.00 15.66
C THR A 214 -22.72 -8.40 14.80
N TYR A 215 -23.44 -9.45 15.19
CA TYR A 215 -24.64 -9.92 14.50
C TYR A 215 -25.89 -9.32 15.12
N LEU A 216 -26.73 -8.71 14.29
CA LEU A 216 -28.00 -8.11 14.67
C LEU A 216 -29.17 -8.96 14.24
N THR A 217 -30.30 -8.81 14.97
CA THR A 217 -31.62 -9.26 14.54
C THR A 217 -32.38 -8.16 13.80
N ALA A 218 -33.53 -8.48 13.20
CA ALA A 218 -34.35 -7.49 12.48
C ALA A 218 -34.86 -6.35 13.40
N GLU A 219 -35.08 -6.63 14.68
CA GLU A 219 -35.55 -5.65 15.65
C GLU A 219 -34.48 -4.61 16.02
N GLN A 220 -33.21 -4.92 15.75
CA GLN A 220 -32.05 -4.10 16.11
C GLN A 220 -31.57 -3.16 14.97
N LEU A 221 -32.32 -3.09 13.88
CA LEU A 221 -31.97 -2.32 12.69
C LEU A 221 -32.42 -0.85 12.75
N GLY A 222 -32.95 -0.39 13.87
CA GLY A 222 -33.49 0.96 14.00
C GLY A 222 -32.51 2.04 13.57
N GLY A 223 -32.96 2.94 12.68
CA GLY A 223 -32.20 4.09 12.17
C GLY A 223 -31.25 3.79 11.00
N LEU A 224 -30.94 2.53 10.73
CA LEU A 224 -30.00 2.16 9.65
C LEU A 224 -30.58 2.39 8.25
N PRO A 225 -29.80 2.92 7.30
CA PRO A 225 -30.21 3.09 5.91
C PRO A 225 -30.48 1.72 5.23
N GLU A 226 -31.48 1.67 4.33
CA GLU A 226 -31.89 0.45 3.64
C GLU A 226 -30.73 -0.24 2.89
N GLY A 227 -29.90 0.54 2.19
CA GLY A 227 -28.74 0.02 1.46
C GLY A 227 -27.70 -0.62 2.41
N PHE A 228 -27.52 -0.05 3.59
CA PHE A 228 -26.63 -0.61 4.62
C PHE A 228 -27.20 -1.92 5.18
N ILE A 229 -28.51 -1.98 5.44
CA ILE A 229 -29.19 -3.19 5.91
C ILE A 229 -29.06 -4.33 4.89
N LYS A 230 -29.25 -4.05 3.60
CA LYS A 230 -29.07 -5.06 2.52
C LYS A 230 -27.63 -5.61 2.49
N SER A 231 -26.64 -4.72 2.60
CA SER A 231 -25.24 -5.12 2.65
C SER A 231 -24.93 -5.98 3.88
N ALA A 232 -25.42 -5.58 5.05
CA ALA A 232 -25.22 -6.32 6.31
C ALA A 232 -25.87 -7.72 6.27
N ALA A 233 -27.04 -7.86 5.61
CA ALA A 233 -27.68 -9.15 5.40
C ALA A 233 -26.86 -10.06 4.48
N SER A 234 -26.34 -9.53 3.37
CA SER A 234 -25.46 -10.27 2.46
C SER A 234 -24.21 -10.78 3.17
N ILE A 235 -23.53 -9.92 3.91
CA ILE A 235 -22.32 -10.29 4.67
C ILE A 235 -22.65 -11.37 5.72
N ALA A 236 -23.80 -11.29 6.39
CA ALA A 236 -24.22 -12.31 7.35
C ALA A 236 -24.46 -13.67 6.66
N ALA A 237 -25.08 -13.68 5.50
CA ALA A 237 -25.29 -14.90 4.70
C ALA A 237 -23.96 -15.51 4.25
N ASP A 238 -23.02 -14.70 3.74
CA ASP A 238 -21.69 -15.14 3.35
C ASP A 238 -20.89 -15.77 4.52
N LYS A 239 -21.19 -15.32 5.75
CA LYS A 239 -20.64 -15.88 6.98
C LYS A 239 -21.47 -17.02 7.60
N GLY A 240 -22.44 -17.57 6.87
CA GLY A 240 -23.29 -18.68 7.35
C GLY A 240 -24.29 -18.30 8.44
N GLN A 241 -24.65 -17.02 8.56
CA GLN A 241 -25.59 -16.49 9.53
C GLN A 241 -26.84 -15.93 8.83
N GLU A 242 -27.47 -16.76 7.99
CA GLU A 242 -28.68 -16.39 7.28
C GLU A 242 -29.79 -15.88 8.25
N GLY A 243 -30.50 -14.83 7.83
CA GLY A 243 -31.54 -14.19 8.64
C GLY A 243 -31.04 -13.21 9.70
N LYS A 244 -29.70 -13.03 9.83
CA LYS A 244 -29.06 -11.99 10.65
C LYS A 244 -28.46 -10.88 9.76
N TYR A 245 -27.91 -9.87 10.43
CA TYR A 245 -27.24 -8.73 9.80
C TYR A 245 -25.88 -8.57 10.45
N ALA A 246 -24.79 -8.61 9.66
CA ALA A 246 -23.44 -8.59 10.18
C ALA A 246 -22.82 -7.20 10.09
N ILE A 247 -22.39 -6.68 11.22
CA ILE A 247 -21.55 -5.49 11.32
C ILE A 247 -20.12 -5.97 11.52
N THR A 248 -19.32 -5.85 10.47
CA THR A 248 -17.90 -6.23 10.52
C THR A 248 -17.07 -5.17 11.25
N ASN A 249 -15.88 -5.56 11.71
CA ASN A 249 -14.98 -4.68 12.46
C ASN A 249 -14.12 -3.80 11.51
N SER A 250 -14.63 -3.51 10.32
CA SER A 250 -14.03 -2.61 9.34
C SER A 250 -14.61 -1.20 9.44
N ARG A 251 -13.84 -0.20 9.00
CA ARG A 251 -14.30 1.20 9.02
C ARG A 251 -15.57 1.42 8.21
N SER A 252 -15.67 0.81 7.03
CA SER A 252 -16.83 0.93 6.15
C SER A 252 -18.13 0.36 6.73
N SER A 253 -18.04 -0.55 7.69
CA SER A 253 -19.18 -1.10 8.42
C SER A 253 -19.45 -0.33 9.72
N MET A 254 -18.40 -0.02 10.49
CA MET A 254 -18.49 0.65 11.78
C MET A 254 -19.00 2.10 11.64
N ASP A 255 -18.44 2.91 10.74
CA ASP A 255 -18.78 4.34 10.62
C ASP A 255 -20.27 4.58 10.33
N PRO A 256 -20.92 3.95 9.31
CA PRO A 256 -22.35 4.09 9.09
C PRO A 256 -23.18 3.56 10.26
N PHE A 257 -22.76 2.44 10.87
CA PHE A 257 -23.48 1.90 12.01
C PHE A 257 -23.50 2.88 13.18
N LEU A 258 -22.35 3.45 13.58
CA LEU A 258 -22.27 4.44 14.66
C LEU A 258 -23.01 5.74 14.33
N THR A 259 -23.13 6.08 13.06
CA THR A 259 -23.82 7.29 12.62
C THR A 259 -25.34 7.16 12.70
N TYR A 260 -25.91 6.00 12.39
CA TYR A 260 -27.35 5.86 12.19
C TYR A 260 -28.07 4.94 13.17
N ALA A 261 -27.38 3.95 13.76
CA ALA A 261 -28.03 3.00 14.67
C ALA A 261 -28.62 3.69 15.89
N THR A 262 -29.88 3.46 16.19
CA THR A 262 -30.56 4.06 17.36
C THR A 262 -30.22 3.35 18.68
N ASP A 263 -29.83 2.06 18.63
CA ASP A 263 -29.45 1.29 19.81
C ASP A 263 -28.06 1.72 20.33
N ARG A 264 -28.07 2.37 21.50
CA ARG A 264 -26.85 2.91 22.12
C ARG A 264 -25.89 1.82 22.59
N GLU A 265 -26.41 0.72 23.13
CA GLU A 265 -25.52 -0.35 23.64
C GLU A 265 -24.84 -1.09 22.49
N LEU A 266 -25.53 -1.26 21.38
CA LEU A 266 -24.92 -1.80 20.17
C LEU A 266 -23.90 -0.84 19.56
N ARG A 267 -24.14 0.48 19.57
CA ARG A 267 -23.11 1.45 19.19
C ARG A 267 -21.87 1.32 20.06
N LYS A 268 -22.05 1.22 21.41
CA LYS A 268 -20.92 1.02 22.34
C LYS A 268 -20.16 -0.27 22.03
N GLN A 269 -20.85 -1.36 21.78
CA GLN A 269 -20.22 -2.65 21.44
C GLN A 269 -19.39 -2.54 20.16
N VAL A 270 -19.98 -2.03 19.08
CA VAL A 270 -19.29 -1.87 17.77
C VAL A 270 -18.12 -0.90 17.88
N TRP A 271 -18.28 0.20 18.61
CA TRP A 271 -17.20 1.14 18.89
C TRP A 271 -16.06 0.47 19.66
N THR A 272 -16.37 -0.25 20.72
CA THR A 272 -15.37 -0.95 21.53
C THR A 272 -14.60 -1.95 20.67
N ASN A 273 -15.30 -2.83 19.95
CA ASN A 273 -14.66 -3.81 19.06
C ASN A 273 -13.68 -3.15 18.09
N TYR A 274 -14.08 -2.02 17.49
CA TYR A 274 -13.27 -1.34 16.49
C TYR A 274 -12.03 -0.66 17.08
N TYR A 275 -12.19 0.06 18.18
CA TYR A 275 -11.11 0.85 18.78
C TYR A 275 -10.18 0.03 19.69
N SER A 276 -10.58 -1.19 20.09
CA SER A 276 -9.75 -2.11 20.86
C SER A 276 -9.03 -3.16 20.00
N ARG A 277 -8.96 -2.98 18.69
CA ARG A 277 -8.22 -3.92 17.85
C ARG A 277 -6.74 -3.97 18.25
N GLY A 278 -6.24 -5.17 18.53
CA GLY A 278 -4.89 -5.40 19.05
C GLY A 278 -4.71 -4.97 20.51
N ASP A 279 -5.78 -4.77 21.27
CA ASP A 279 -5.79 -4.36 22.69
C ASP A 279 -6.92 -5.07 23.45
N ASN A 280 -7.04 -6.39 23.28
CA ASN A 280 -8.09 -7.20 23.89
C ASN A 280 -7.58 -8.09 25.03
N GLY A 281 -6.30 -8.03 25.37
CA GLY A 281 -5.68 -8.82 26.46
C GLY A 281 -5.59 -10.32 26.14
N ASP A 282 -5.67 -10.70 24.87
CA ASP A 282 -5.56 -12.07 24.37
C ASP A 282 -4.21 -12.32 23.66
N GLU A 283 -4.10 -13.42 22.93
CA GLU A 283 -2.89 -13.78 22.18
C GLU A 283 -2.57 -12.85 21.00
N TYR A 284 -3.53 -12.00 20.60
CA TYR A 284 -3.38 -10.99 19.53
C TYR A 284 -3.15 -9.58 20.07
N ASP A 285 -2.93 -9.45 21.40
CA ASP A 285 -2.66 -8.18 22.05
C ASP A 285 -1.29 -7.60 21.66
N ASN A 286 -1.26 -6.34 21.26
CA ASN A 286 -0.07 -5.65 20.78
C ASN A 286 0.65 -4.82 21.86
N ASN A 287 0.17 -4.73 23.09
CA ASN A 287 0.73 -3.82 24.10
C ASN A 287 2.21 -4.11 24.42
N THR A 288 2.54 -5.38 24.66
CA THR A 288 3.93 -5.80 24.91
C THR A 288 4.80 -5.56 23.67
N LEU A 289 4.28 -5.87 22.49
CA LEU A 289 4.96 -5.70 21.22
C LEU A 289 5.26 -4.22 20.92
N ILE A 290 4.32 -3.32 21.22
CA ILE A 290 4.52 -1.86 21.09
C ILE A 290 5.70 -1.40 21.96
N ALA A 291 5.78 -1.86 23.20
CA ALA A 291 6.88 -1.52 24.10
C ALA A 291 8.24 -1.99 23.54
N GLU A 292 8.30 -3.20 22.99
CA GLU A 292 9.52 -3.74 22.36
C GLU A 292 9.91 -2.95 21.10
N VAL A 293 8.94 -2.64 20.22
CA VAL A 293 9.15 -1.81 19.04
C VAL A 293 9.74 -0.45 19.41
N LEU A 294 9.22 0.22 20.45
CA LEU A 294 9.72 1.51 20.89
C LEU A 294 11.17 1.42 21.42
N GLN A 295 11.50 0.37 22.17
CA GLN A 295 12.88 0.14 22.64
C GLN A 295 13.85 -0.12 21.50
N LEU A 296 13.46 -0.95 20.53
CA LEU A 296 14.30 -1.23 19.35
C LEU A 296 14.46 0.00 18.45
N ARG A 297 13.42 0.79 18.25
CA ARG A 297 13.50 2.09 17.54
C ARG A 297 14.50 3.04 18.21
N ARG A 298 14.49 3.11 19.53
CA ARG A 298 15.44 3.91 20.29
C ARG A 298 16.87 3.42 20.06
N LYS A 299 17.14 2.13 20.26
CA LYS A 299 18.47 1.53 20.03
C LYS A 299 18.97 1.76 18.61
N LYS A 300 18.08 1.56 17.62
CA LYS A 300 18.39 1.77 16.21
C LYS A 300 18.95 3.17 15.93
N VAL A 301 18.33 4.20 16.46
CA VAL A 301 18.70 5.58 16.17
C VAL A 301 19.88 6.06 17.04
N GLU A 302 20.06 5.50 18.23
CA GLU A 302 21.27 5.73 19.06
C GLU A 302 22.53 5.24 18.34
N ILE A 303 22.50 4.08 17.65
CA ILE A 303 23.60 3.60 16.80
C ILE A 303 23.93 4.60 15.69
N LEU A 304 22.92 5.26 15.13
CA LEU A 304 23.06 6.27 14.08
C LEU A 304 23.47 7.67 14.62
N GLY A 305 23.56 7.83 15.96
CA GLY A 305 23.96 9.09 16.60
C GLY A 305 22.83 10.08 16.85
N TYR A 306 21.56 9.67 16.71
CA TYR A 306 20.39 10.52 16.98
C TYR A 306 19.87 10.33 18.41
N LYS A 307 19.33 11.39 19.00
CA LYS A 307 18.78 11.37 20.37
C LYS A 307 17.51 10.52 20.48
N ASN A 308 16.68 10.55 19.44
CA ASN A 308 15.42 9.83 19.40
C ASN A 308 14.97 9.52 17.96
N PHE A 309 13.97 8.66 17.83
CA PHE A 309 13.46 8.23 16.53
C PHE A 309 12.82 9.36 15.73
N ALA A 310 12.18 10.33 16.37
CA ALA A 310 11.55 11.46 15.69
C ALA A 310 12.61 12.38 15.06
N GLU A 311 13.72 12.66 15.78
CA GLU A 311 14.83 13.45 15.23
C GLU A 311 15.41 12.78 13.96
N TRP A 312 15.64 11.48 14.01
CA TRP A 312 16.10 10.72 12.83
C TRP A 312 15.07 10.75 11.69
N ARG A 313 13.79 10.54 12.00
CA ARG A 313 12.76 10.37 10.96
C ARG A 313 12.35 11.66 10.28
N LEU A 314 12.42 12.80 10.99
CA LEU A 314 11.93 14.10 10.48
C LEU A 314 12.97 14.89 9.68
N GLN A 315 14.25 14.51 9.72
CA GLN A 315 15.31 15.30 9.09
C GLN A 315 15.16 15.49 7.57
N ASP A 316 14.49 14.54 6.88
CA ASP A 316 14.21 14.58 5.44
C ASP A 316 12.74 14.98 5.15
N ARG A 317 11.99 15.40 6.19
CA ARG A 317 10.60 15.80 6.08
C ARG A 317 10.45 17.32 6.12
N MET A 318 9.24 17.82 5.75
CA MET A 318 8.95 19.25 5.75
C MET A 318 9.19 19.90 7.13
N ALA A 319 8.87 19.23 8.22
CA ALA A 319 9.07 19.72 9.59
C ALA A 319 10.56 19.82 9.97
N LYS A 320 11.44 18.97 9.39
CA LYS A 320 12.89 18.87 9.61
C LYS A 320 13.32 18.38 11.01
N ASN A 321 12.59 18.75 12.05
CA ASN A 321 12.87 18.38 13.43
C ASN A 321 11.58 18.22 14.26
N PRO A 322 11.64 17.57 15.44
CA PRO A 322 10.48 17.39 16.32
C PRO A 322 9.89 18.70 16.82
N GLU A 323 10.70 19.70 17.08
CA GLU A 323 10.29 21.01 17.61
C GLU A 323 9.33 21.72 16.64
N ASN A 324 9.64 21.74 15.34
CA ASN A 324 8.78 22.32 14.33
C ASN A 324 7.46 21.53 14.18
N ALA A 325 7.51 20.20 14.25
CA ALA A 325 6.32 19.37 14.18
C ALA A 325 5.40 19.62 15.37
N LEU A 326 5.95 19.65 16.58
CA LEU A 326 5.21 19.93 17.81
C LEU A 326 4.64 21.36 17.81
N ALA A 327 5.43 22.34 17.41
CA ALA A 327 4.95 23.74 17.35
C ALA A 327 3.71 23.91 16.46
N LEU A 328 3.66 23.20 15.31
CA LEU A 328 2.48 23.21 14.45
C LEU A 328 1.28 22.55 15.13
N MET A 329 1.49 21.40 15.76
CA MET A 329 0.42 20.69 16.47
C MET A 329 -0.11 21.51 17.63
N GLU A 330 0.77 22.09 18.45
CA GLU A 330 0.39 22.91 19.61
C GLU A 330 -0.34 24.19 19.22
N ALA A 331 0.05 24.81 18.08
CA ALA A 331 -0.61 26.01 17.58
C ALA A 331 -2.10 25.79 17.27
N VAL A 332 -2.49 24.59 16.83
CA VAL A 332 -3.89 24.27 16.54
C VAL A 332 -4.59 23.56 17.70
N TRP A 333 -3.86 22.95 18.62
CA TRP A 333 -4.40 22.08 19.68
C TRP A 333 -5.41 22.80 20.57
N THR A 334 -5.03 23.96 21.10
CA THR A 334 -5.89 24.73 22.01
C THR A 334 -7.21 25.12 21.35
N ALA A 335 -7.17 25.62 20.11
CA ALA A 335 -8.36 25.96 19.36
C ALA A 335 -9.21 24.72 19.02
N SER A 336 -8.58 23.59 18.73
CA SER A 336 -9.27 22.33 18.44
C SER A 336 -10.01 21.79 19.66
N ILE A 337 -9.40 21.81 20.86
CA ILE A 337 -10.06 21.40 22.10
C ILE A 337 -11.28 22.27 22.39
N ALA A 338 -11.13 23.61 22.33
CA ALA A 338 -12.23 24.53 22.55
C ALA A 338 -13.39 24.26 21.57
N ARG A 339 -13.08 23.95 20.31
CA ARG A 339 -14.10 23.61 19.32
C ARG A 339 -14.80 22.29 19.61
N VAL A 340 -14.07 21.26 20.04
CA VAL A 340 -14.65 19.98 20.47
C VAL A 340 -15.61 20.18 21.63
N ASP A 341 -15.25 21.01 22.63
CA ASP A 341 -16.13 21.32 23.76
C ASP A 341 -17.45 21.95 23.32
N GLU A 342 -17.41 22.92 22.35
CA GLU A 342 -18.61 23.50 21.74
C GLU A 342 -19.45 22.44 21.02
N GLU A 343 -18.84 21.57 20.24
CA GLU A 343 -19.53 20.49 19.50
C GLU A 343 -20.17 19.47 20.44
N VAL A 344 -19.53 19.14 21.57
CA VAL A 344 -20.11 18.29 22.60
C VAL A 344 -21.34 18.94 23.25
N VAL A 345 -21.31 20.28 23.50
CA VAL A 345 -22.47 21.01 24.00
C VAL A 345 -23.63 20.96 23.02
N ASP A 346 -23.37 21.16 21.71
CA ASP A 346 -24.39 21.05 20.67
C ASP A 346 -25.02 19.63 20.64
N MET A 347 -24.20 18.59 20.67
CA MET A 347 -24.66 17.20 20.69
C MET A 347 -25.47 16.88 21.95
N GLN A 348 -25.03 17.37 23.13
CA GLN A 348 -25.74 17.19 24.38
C GLN A 348 -27.09 17.89 24.40
N ALA A 349 -27.18 19.08 23.76
CA ALA A 349 -28.44 19.79 23.63
C ALA A 349 -29.46 18.99 22.80
N VAL A 350 -29.04 18.40 21.69
CA VAL A 350 -29.90 17.52 20.86
C VAL A 350 -30.35 16.28 21.67
N ALA A 351 -29.43 15.62 22.34
CA ALA A 351 -29.77 14.46 23.18
C ALA A 351 -30.78 14.80 24.28
N THR A 352 -30.63 15.95 24.94
CA THR A 352 -31.53 16.42 25.98
C THR A 352 -32.91 16.76 25.42
N LYS A 353 -33.00 17.43 24.25
CA LYS A 353 -34.23 17.76 23.54
C LYS A 353 -35.03 16.51 23.17
N GLU A 354 -34.34 15.43 22.84
CA GLU A 354 -34.95 14.11 22.56
C GLU A 354 -35.35 13.35 23.84
N GLY A 355 -35.08 13.87 25.03
CA GLY A 355 -35.38 13.24 26.33
C GLY A 355 -34.39 12.17 26.71
N ALA A 356 -33.24 12.06 26.04
CA ALA A 356 -32.20 11.10 26.38
C ALA A 356 -31.48 11.52 27.66
N LYS A 357 -31.49 10.63 28.66
CA LYS A 357 -30.81 10.83 29.95
C LYS A 357 -29.39 10.22 29.90
N LEU A 358 -28.52 10.85 29.14
CA LEU A 358 -27.14 10.40 28.97
C LEU A 358 -26.17 11.59 28.93
N THR A 359 -24.90 11.32 29.16
CA THR A 359 -23.77 12.15 28.82
C THR A 359 -23.21 11.63 27.49
N ILE A 360 -22.82 12.54 26.58
CA ILE A 360 -22.20 12.17 25.31
C ILE A 360 -20.88 11.46 25.57
N GLU A 361 -20.77 10.26 25.03
CA GLU A 361 -19.60 9.38 25.11
C GLU A 361 -19.03 9.12 23.69
N PRO A 362 -17.82 8.58 23.53
CA PRO A 362 -17.21 8.38 22.22
C PRO A 362 -18.06 7.58 21.23
N TRP A 363 -18.86 6.62 21.67
CA TRP A 363 -19.78 5.86 20.82
C TRP A 363 -21.07 6.61 20.45
N ASP A 364 -21.33 7.78 21.06
CA ASP A 364 -22.47 8.65 20.78
C ASP A 364 -22.12 9.75 19.77
N TYR A 365 -20.83 10.07 19.64
CA TYR A 365 -20.32 11.21 18.87
C TYR A 365 -20.89 11.24 17.44
N ARG A 366 -20.71 10.18 16.65
CA ARG A 366 -21.16 10.15 15.24
C ARG A 366 -22.67 10.28 15.11
N PHE A 367 -23.41 9.61 16.00
CA PHE A 367 -24.86 9.63 16.00
C PHE A 367 -25.43 11.03 16.27
N TYR A 368 -24.94 11.72 17.28
CA TYR A 368 -25.44 13.06 17.62
C TYR A 368 -24.83 14.14 16.73
N ALA A 369 -23.60 13.99 16.27
CA ALA A 369 -23.00 14.92 15.29
C ALA A 369 -23.80 14.96 13.99
N GLU A 370 -24.28 13.80 13.50
CA GLU A 370 -25.15 13.74 12.31
C GLU A 370 -26.49 14.46 12.54
N LYS A 371 -27.09 14.34 13.71
CA LYS A 371 -28.30 15.07 14.08
C LYS A 371 -28.08 16.57 14.18
N VAL A 372 -26.99 17.00 14.79
CA VAL A 372 -26.57 18.43 14.83
C VAL A 372 -26.36 18.96 13.43
N ARG A 373 -25.69 18.21 12.56
CA ARG A 373 -25.46 18.57 11.16
C ARG A 373 -26.77 18.77 10.42
N LYS A 374 -27.72 17.83 10.58
CA LYS A 374 -29.06 17.95 9.98
C LYS A 374 -29.84 19.15 10.53
N GLU A 375 -29.79 19.38 11.85
CA GLU A 375 -30.52 20.50 12.49
C GLU A 375 -29.94 21.86 12.11
N LYS A 376 -28.60 22.00 12.09
CA LYS A 376 -27.95 23.30 11.82
C LYS A 376 -27.84 23.67 10.35
N TYR A 377 -27.67 22.67 9.46
CA TYR A 377 -27.33 22.92 8.05
C TYR A 377 -28.38 22.41 7.08
N ASP A 378 -29.47 21.79 7.57
CA ASP A 378 -30.51 21.14 6.73
C ASP A 378 -29.91 20.25 5.63
N LEU A 379 -28.77 19.63 5.91
CA LEU A 379 -28.00 18.86 4.95
C LEU A 379 -28.36 17.38 5.04
N ASN A 380 -28.92 16.85 3.96
CA ASN A 380 -29.20 15.43 3.80
C ASN A 380 -28.15 14.77 2.90
N SER A 381 -27.37 13.85 3.44
CA SER A 381 -26.32 13.15 2.68
C SER A 381 -26.87 12.38 1.49
N GLU A 382 -28.06 11.79 1.58
CA GLU A 382 -28.68 11.06 0.47
C GLU A 382 -29.14 11.99 -0.65
N GLU A 383 -29.51 13.24 -0.32
CA GLU A 383 -29.82 14.25 -1.31
C GLU A 383 -28.54 14.76 -2.00
N VAL A 384 -27.50 15.07 -1.22
CA VAL A 384 -26.20 15.50 -1.76
C VAL A 384 -25.59 14.43 -2.66
N LYS A 385 -25.70 13.15 -2.29
CA LYS A 385 -25.20 12.01 -3.06
C LYS A 385 -25.73 11.98 -4.50
N GLN A 386 -26.94 12.45 -4.76
CA GLN A 386 -27.52 12.50 -6.10
C GLN A 386 -26.76 13.40 -7.07
N TYR A 387 -26.02 14.40 -6.55
CA TYR A 387 -25.16 15.29 -7.34
C TYR A 387 -23.74 14.70 -7.58
N LEU A 388 -23.39 13.61 -6.89
CA LEU A 388 -22.06 13.01 -6.89
C LEU A 388 -22.02 11.72 -7.72
N GLN A 389 -22.37 11.81 -8.98
CA GLN A 389 -22.28 10.69 -9.93
C GLN A 389 -20.82 10.52 -10.37
N LEU A 390 -20.25 9.32 -10.26
CA LEU A 390 -18.83 9.06 -10.53
C LEU A 390 -18.40 9.52 -11.93
N ASP A 391 -19.18 9.22 -12.97
CA ASP A 391 -18.80 9.61 -14.33
C ASP A 391 -18.79 11.13 -14.50
N LYS A 392 -19.74 11.84 -13.88
CA LYS A 392 -19.77 13.30 -13.88
C LYS A 392 -18.65 13.93 -13.07
N LEU A 393 -18.24 13.29 -11.96
CA LEU A 393 -17.08 13.71 -11.19
C LEU A 393 -15.79 13.50 -11.98
N THR A 394 -15.69 12.40 -12.73
CA THR A 394 -14.55 12.13 -13.64
C THR A 394 -14.49 13.20 -14.74
N GLU A 395 -15.59 13.52 -15.39
CA GLU A 395 -15.68 14.62 -16.37
C GLU A 395 -15.27 15.97 -15.75
N ALA A 396 -15.76 16.25 -14.53
CA ALA A 396 -15.41 17.49 -13.81
C ALA A 396 -13.91 17.56 -13.46
N MET A 397 -13.29 16.43 -13.07
CA MET A 397 -11.86 16.36 -12.83
C MET A 397 -11.07 16.66 -14.12
N HIS A 398 -11.47 16.07 -15.25
CA HIS A 398 -10.85 16.36 -16.55
C HIS A 398 -11.01 17.84 -16.94
N TYR A 399 -12.20 18.41 -16.71
CA TYR A 399 -12.42 19.84 -16.95
C TYR A 399 -11.49 20.72 -16.12
N VAL A 400 -11.37 20.45 -14.83
CA VAL A 400 -10.48 21.23 -13.93
C VAL A 400 -9.02 21.09 -14.35
N ALA A 401 -8.55 19.88 -14.61
CA ALA A 401 -7.18 19.64 -15.10
C ALA A 401 -6.94 20.35 -16.46
N GLY A 402 -7.94 20.31 -17.32
CA GLY A 402 -7.91 21.03 -18.60
C GLY A 402 -7.84 22.56 -18.47
N ARG A 403 -8.43 23.12 -17.40
CA ARG A 403 -8.37 24.55 -17.11
C ARG A 403 -7.06 24.98 -16.44
N LEU A 404 -6.49 24.12 -15.59
CA LEU A 404 -5.27 24.43 -14.85
C LEU A 404 -3.99 24.13 -15.62
N PHE A 405 -3.99 23.04 -16.40
CA PHE A 405 -2.77 22.50 -17.01
C PHE A 405 -2.85 22.40 -18.55
N ASP A 406 -3.95 22.86 -19.14
CA ASP A 406 -4.21 22.77 -20.58
C ASP A 406 -4.25 21.32 -21.11
N TYR A 407 -4.72 20.38 -20.29
CA TYR A 407 -4.83 18.96 -20.65
C TYR A 407 -6.19 18.62 -21.26
N GLU A 408 -6.17 17.67 -22.21
CA GLU A 408 -7.34 17.00 -22.75
C GLU A 408 -7.26 15.50 -22.47
N PHE A 409 -8.38 14.91 -22.10
CA PHE A 409 -8.51 13.49 -21.75
C PHE A 409 -9.41 12.79 -22.77
N THR A 410 -8.84 11.91 -23.58
CA THR A 410 -9.55 11.13 -24.58
C THR A 410 -9.69 9.69 -24.11
N PRO A 411 -10.90 9.15 -23.88
CA PRO A 411 -11.07 7.77 -23.45
C PRO A 411 -10.57 6.81 -24.54
N LEU A 412 -9.80 5.80 -24.15
CA LEU A 412 -9.39 4.73 -25.03
C LEU A 412 -10.45 3.63 -25.07
N ALA A 413 -10.70 3.08 -26.25
CA ALA A 413 -11.59 1.93 -26.40
C ALA A 413 -11.04 0.71 -25.67
N GLU A 414 -11.92 -0.13 -25.15
CA GLU A 414 -11.59 -1.40 -24.52
C GLU A 414 -10.71 -2.24 -25.46
N GLY A 415 -9.65 -2.84 -24.90
CA GLY A 415 -8.69 -3.64 -25.66
C GLY A 415 -7.64 -2.85 -26.44
N THR A 416 -7.66 -1.50 -26.45
CA THR A 416 -6.62 -0.67 -27.07
C THR A 416 -5.28 -0.85 -26.38
N ILE A 417 -5.28 -0.96 -25.05
CA ILE A 417 -4.12 -1.23 -24.20
C ILE A 417 -4.46 -2.34 -23.18
N PRO A 418 -3.45 -3.17 -22.80
CA PRO A 418 -3.64 -4.16 -21.76
C PRO A 418 -3.98 -3.52 -20.42
N VAL A 419 -4.96 -4.08 -19.71
CA VAL A 419 -5.32 -3.73 -18.34
C VAL A 419 -5.34 -4.98 -17.47
N TYR A 420 -5.11 -4.82 -16.17
CA TYR A 420 -5.06 -5.94 -15.23
C TYR A 420 -6.45 -6.41 -14.75
N HIS A 421 -7.50 -5.62 -14.98
CA HIS A 421 -8.89 -5.96 -14.62
C HIS A 421 -9.84 -5.26 -15.61
N PRO A 422 -10.96 -5.89 -16.01
CA PRO A 422 -11.91 -5.31 -16.98
C PRO A 422 -12.58 -4.02 -16.52
N ASP A 423 -12.65 -3.75 -15.22
CA ASP A 423 -13.20 -2.50 -14.70
C ASP A 423 -12.23 -1.30 -14.81
N VAL A 424 -10.98 -1.52 -15.18
CA VAL A 424 -9.99 -0.44 -15.35
C VAL A 424 -10.26 0.32 -16.64
N ARG A 425 -10.45 1.61 -16.52
CA ARG A 425 -10.65 2.53 -17.64
C ARG A 425 -9.39 3.34 -17.89
N VAL A 426 -9.12 3.67 -19.15
CA VAL A 426 -7.88 4.37 -19.55
C VAL A 426 -8.19 5.55 -20.46
N TRP A 427 -7.50 6.66 -20.23
CA TRP A 427 -7.55 7.85 -21.06
C TRP A 427 -6.15 8.19 -21.55
N GLU A 428 -6.07 8.60 -22.81
CA GLU A 428 -4.94 9.33 -23.33
C GLU A 428 -5.01 10.78 -22.83
N VAL A 429 -3.87 11.30 -22.38
CA VAL A 429 -3.73 12.69 -21.93
C VAL A 429 -2.86 13.43 -22.90
N THR A 430 -3.39 14.50 -23.51
CA THR A 430 -2.67 15.36 -24.46
C THR A 430 -2.70 16.81 -23.96
N HIS A 431 -1.69 17.58 -24.34
CA HIS A 431 -1.66 19.02 -24.12
C HIS A 431 -2.45 19.70 -25.26
N LYS A 432 -3.55 20.41 -24.95
CA LYS A 432 -4.48 20.99 -25.94
C LYS A 432 -3.81 21.90 -26.94
N THR A 433 -2.91 22.78 -26.47
CA THR A 433 -2.27 23.80 -27.31
C THR A 433 -1.21 23.21 -28.22
N THR A 434 -0.41 22.26 -27.75
CA THR A 434 0.70 21.67 -28.53
C THR A 434 0.33 20.39 -29.25
N GLY A 435 -0.74 19.71 -28.84
CA GLY A 435 -1.10 18.36 -29.29
C GLY A 435 -0.13 17.27 -28.82
N GLU A 436 0.79 17.60 -27.94
CA GLU A 436 1.76 16.66 -27.40
C GLU A 436 1.08 15.63 -26.51
N ASN A 437 1.40 14.35 -26.69
CA ASN A 437 0.98 13.30 -25.78
C ASN A 437 1.76 13.39 -24.48
N VAL A 438 1.05 13.59 -23.34
CA VAL A 438 1.61 13.69 -22.00
C VAL A 438 1.75 12.31 -21.36
N GLY A 439 0.79 11.43 -21.62
CA GLY A 439 0.79 10.09 -21.06
C GLY A 439 -0.57 9.41 -21.07
N LEU A 440 -0.70 8.40 -20.21
CA LEU A 440 -1.94 7.67 -19.99
C LEU A 440 -2.38 7.80 -18.53
N TRP A 441 -3.69 7.92 -18.34
CA TRP A 441 -4.30 7.88 -17.02
C TRP A 441 -5.23 6.68 -16.89
N TYR A 442 -4.95 5.83 -15.89
CA TYR A 442 -5.70 4.64 -15.56
C TYR A 442 -6.60 4.91 -14.34
N LEU A 443 -7.85 4.56 -14.42
CA LEU A 443 -8.80 4.63 -13.31
C LEU A 443 -9.31 3.23 -12.95
N ASP A 444 -9.03 2.78 -11.74
CA ASP A 444 -9.56 1.56 -11.15
C ASP A 444 -10.54 1.93 -10.02
N PRO A 445 -11.84 2.11 -10.31
CA PRO A 445 -12.75 2.76 -9.39
C PRO A 445 -13.37 1.84 -8.34
N TYR A 446 -13.53 0.53 -8.63
CA TYR A 446 -14.42 -0.32 -7.84
C TYR A 446 -13.68 -1.18 -6.83
N ALA A 447 -14.37 -1.40 -5.67
CA ALA A 447 -13.99 -2.40 -4.69
C ALA A 447 -14.18 -3.81 -5.26
N ARG A 448 -13.30 -4.72 -4.89
CA ARG A 448 -13.40 -6.15 -5.19
C ARG A 448 -12.54 -6.96 -4.22
N GLU A 449 -12.75 -8.26 -4.19
CA GLU A 449 -11.87 -9.16 -3.45
C GLU A 449 -10.43 -9.02 -3.91
N GLY A 450 -9.49 -9.03 -2.97
CA GLY A 450 -8.06 -8.86 -3.24
C GLY A 450 -7.61 -7.42 -3.52
N LYS A 451 -8.51 -6.44 -3.48
CA LYS A 451 -8.14 -5.02 -3.61
C LYS A 451 -8.04 -4.36 -2.24
N ARG A 452 -6.92 -3.68 -1.98
CA ARG A 452 -6.74 -2.92 -0.73
C ARG A 452 -7.80 -1.84 -0.56
N SER A 453 -8.26 -1.64 0.66
CA SER A 453 -9.22 -0.58 0.99
C SER A 453 -8.59 0.81 0.91
N GLY A 454 -9.43 1.84 0.81
CA GLY A 454 -9.03 3.23 0.69
C GLY A 454 -8.93 3.70 -0.76
N ALA A 455 -8.22 4.80 -0.99
CA ALA A 455 -7.93 5.34 -2.31
C ALA A 455 -6.45 5.71 -2.40
N TRP A 456 -5.85 5.49 -3.55
CA TRP A 456 -4.44 5.83 -3.80
C TRP A 456 -4.19 6.16 -5.26
N ALA A 457 -3.13 6.93 -5.49
CA ALA A 457 -2.57 7.18 -6.80
C ALA A 457 -1.11 6.75 -6.82
N ASN A 458 -0.66 6.21 -7.93
CA ASN A 458 0.74 5.93 -8.21
C ASN A 458 1.02 6.00 -9.72
N THR A 459 2.24 5.68 -10.11
CA THR A 459 2.65 5.63 -11.50
C THR A 459 3.23 4.26 -11.82
N PHE A 460 2.95 3.74 -13.01
CA PHE A 460 3.69 2.61 -13.58
C PHE A 460 4.99 3.11 -14.22
N ARG A 461 4.97 4.33 -14.74
CA ARG A 461 6.14 5.04 -15.27
C ARG A 461 6.02 6.52 -14.96
N SER A 462 7.00 7.04 -14.21
CA SER A 462 7.06 8.45 -13.81
C SER A 462 7.64 9.33 -14.91
N HIS A 463 7.39 10.63 -14.83
CA HIS A 463 8.14 11.61 -15.61
C HIS A 463 9.62 11.57 -15.21
N ALA A 464 10.50 11.63 -16.20
CA ALA A 464 11.93 11.73 -15.99
C ALA A 464 12.57 12.56 -17.10
N THR A 465 13.69 13.21 -16.78
CA THR A 465 14.43 14.13 -17.66
C THR A 465 15.85 13.64 -17.97
N LEU A 466 16.14 12.37 -17.73
CA LEU A 466 17.44 11.77 -18.09
C LEU A 466 17.64 11.80 -19.60
N HIS A 467 18.77 12.30 -20.06
CA HIS A 467 19.09 12.46 -21.49
C HIS A 467 19.10 11.16 -22.29
N SER A 468 19.20 10.01 -21.63
CA SER A 468 19.21 8.69 -22.26
C SER A 468 17.83 8.05 -22.43
N LEU A 469 16.75 8.70 -21.98
CA LEU A 469 15.41 8.15 -22.11
C LEU A 469 14.91 8.27 -23.54
N PRO A 470 14.11 7.27 -24.04
CA PRO A 470 13.48 7.36 -25.34
C PRO A 470 12.62 8.62 -25.48
N ALA A 471 12.60 9.22 -26.67
CA ALA A 471 11.77 10.39 -26.96
C ALA A 471 10.26 10.13 -26.76
N GLU A 472 9.85 8.85 -26.82
CA GLU A 472 8.48 8.40 -26.56
C GLU A 472 8.21 8.08 -25.08
N TRP A 473 9.12 8.40 -24.17
CA TRP A 473 8.88 8.21 -22.74
C TRP A 473 7.66 9.02 -22.29
N ARG A 474 6.61 8.34 -21.84
CA ARG A 474 5.35 8.96 -21.43
C ARG A 474 4.98 8.51 -20.03
N VAL A 475 4.36 9.38 -19.26
CA VAL A 475 3.86 9.08 -17.92
C VAL A 475 2.70 8.08 -18.01
N LEU A 476 2.72 7.07 -17.13
CA LEU A 476 1.62 6.14 -16.96
C LEU A 476 1.15 6.27 -15.50
N ALA A 477 0.09 7.04 -15.28
CA ALA A 477 -0.44 7.34 -13.96
C ALA A 477 -1.72 6.55 -13.68
N THR A 478 -1.95 6.17 -12.42
CA THR A 478 -3.15 5.44 -12.03
C THR A 478 -3.77 6.01 -10.75
N ASN A 479 -5.11 6.07 -10.75
CA ASN A 479 -5.92 6.32 -9.57
C ASN A 479 -6.77 5.10 -9.25
N ASN A 480 -6.81 4.74 -7.97
CA ASN A 480 -7.49 3.59 -7.45
C ASN A 480 -8.46 4.02 -6.36
N SER A 481 -9.67 3.50 -6.38
CA SER A 481 -10.73 3.77 -5.40
C SER A 481 -11.42 2.46 -5.01
N ASN A 482 -12.33 2.52 -4.07
CA ASN A 482 -13.09 1.37 -3.58
C ASN A 482 -14.58 1.67 -3.52
N PHE A 483 -15.11 2.22 -4.61
CA PHE A 483 -16.56 2.42 -4.73
C PHE A 483 -17.25 1.08 -4.93
N VAL A 484 -18.46 0.94 -4.37
CA VAL A 484 -19.31 -0.23 -4.62
C VAL A 484 -19.76 -0.17 -6.07
N LYS A 485 -19.50 -1.24 -6.84
CA LYS A 485 -19.93 -1.31 -8.25
C LYS A 485 -21.45 -1.30 -8.32
N PRO A 486 -22.08 -0.38 -9.09
CA PRO A 486 -23.53 -0.35 -9.25
C PRO A 486 -24.01 -1.57 -10.04
N ALA A 487 -25.31 -1.84 -9.97
CA ALA A 487 -25.94 -2.80 -10.87
C ALA A 487 -25.80 -2.34 -12.33
N GLU A 488 -25.88 -3.29 -13.26
CA GLU A 488 -25.78 -2.99 -14.69
C GLU A 488 -26.85 -1.99 -15.11
N GLY A 489 -26.43 -0.91 -15.77
CA GLY A 489 -27.31 0.17 -16.21
C GLY A 489 -27.62 1.24 -15.15
N GLU A 490 -27.14 1.10 -13.93
CA GLU A 490 -27.31 2.11 -12.88
C GLU A 490 -26.09 3.03 -12.80
N ALA A 491 -26.35 4.31 -12.52
CA ALA A 491 -25.28 5.28 -12.25
C ALA A 491 -24.72 5.09 -10.84
N LEU A 492 -23.40 5.08 -10.69
CA LEU A 492 -22.78 5.09 -9.38
C LEU A 492 -22.87 6.47 -8.75
N LEU A 493 -23.63 6.56 -7.67
CA LEU A 493 -23.65 7.73 -6.78
C LEU A 493 -22.65 7.51 -5.64
N VAL A 494 -21.67 8.36 -5.55
CA VAL A 494 -20.66 8.27 -4.49
C VAL A 494 -21.06 9.10 -3.27
N SER A 495 -20.67 8.64 -2.07
CA SER A 495 -20.90 9.41 -0.85
C SER A 495 -19.91 10.57 -0.76
N TRP A 496 -20.37 11.60 -0.10
CA TRP A 496 -19.53 12.74 0.32
C TRP A 496 -18.39 12.25 1.24
#